data_e672068e6bb734ea96b038565f00c71f
#
_entry.id   e672068e6bb734ea96b038565f00c71f
#
_cell.length_a   1.000
_cell.length_b   1.000
_cell.length_c   1.000
_cell.angle_alpha   90.00
_cell.angle_beta   90.00
_cell.angle_gamma   90.00
#
_symmetry.space_group_name_H-M   'P 1'
#
loop_
_entity.id
_entity.type
_entity.pdbx_description
1 polymer ?
#
loop_
_entity_poly.entity_id
_entity_poly.type
_entity_poly.pdbx_seq_one_letter_code
_entity_poly.pdbx_strand_id
1 'polypeptide(L)'
;MTILRCCIVDDEPLARDLIASYIEKTPFMELAGSFGSAQEAVKTVIEESIDVIFLDINMPQLNGMEFARIVPPTCRIVFTTAYDKYAIEGFKVGALDFLLKPVSYEEFIGSA
;
A
#
# COMPACT_ATOMS: atom_id res chain seq x y z
N MET A 1 16.96 14.89 5.55
CA MET A 1 15.73 14.12 5.83
C MET A 1 15.46 13.14 4.71
N THR A 2 15.17 11.92 5.06
CA THR A 2 14.87 10.89 4.05
C THR A 2 13.42 11.02 3.58
N ILE A 3 13.24 11.04 2.26
CA ILE A 3 11.91 11.02 1.66
C ILE A 3 11.53 9.58 1.37
N LEU A 4 10.37 9.16 1.88
CA LEU A 4 9.83 7.83 1.61
C LEU A 4 9.11 7.82 0.27
N ARG A 5 9.52 6.92 -0.61
CA ARG A 5 8.85 6.73 -1.90
C ARG A 5 7.72 5.73 -1.72
N CYS A 6 6.52 6.16 -2.06
CA CYS A 6 5.30 5.41 -1.79
C CYS A 6 4.62 4.98 -3.08
N CYS A 7 4.00 3.81 -3.04
CA CYS A 7 3.23 3.25 -4.15
C CYS A 7 1.86 2.84 -3.61
N ILE A 8 0.83 3.01 -4.44
CA ILE A 8 -0.53 2.62 -4.08
C ILE A 8 -1.01 1.57 -5.08
N VAL A 9 -1.54 0.47 -4.57
CA VAL A 9 -2.13 -0.59 -5.40
C VAL A 9 -3.52 -0.89 -4.87
N ASP A 10 -4.54 -0.45 -5.61
CA ASP A 10 -5.93 -0.59 -5.20
C ASP A 10 -6.80 -0.47 -6.44
N ASP A 11 -7.77 -1.36 -6.61
CA ASP A 11 -8.66 -1.33 -7.77
C ASP A 11 -9.77 -0.28 -7.67
N GLU A 12 -9.91 0.37 -6.51
CA GLU A 12 -10.90 1.43 -6.33
C GLU A 12 -10.27 2.81 -6.55
N PRO A 13 -10.69 3.55 -7.60
CA PRO A 13 -10.10 4.87 -7.89
C PRO A 13 -10.21 5.86 -6.73
N LEU A 14 -11.35 5.87 -6.03
CA LEU A 14 -11.53 6.80 -4.90
C LEU A 14 -10.60 6.48 -3.74
N ALA A 15 -10.34 5.20 -3.48
CA ALA A 15 -9.40 4.80 -2.45
C ALA A 15 -7.98 5.22 -2.80
N ARG A 16 -7.58 5.07 -4.07
CA ARG A 16 -6.27 5.53 -4.54
C ARG A 16 -6.12 7.03 -4.36
N ASP A 17 -7.15 7.79 -4.77
CA ASP A 17 -7.13 9.25 -4.69
C ASP A 17 -7.01 9.73 -3.25
N LEU A 18 -7.69 9.05 -2.33
CA LEU A 18 -7.63 9.40 -0.91
C LEU A 18 -6.22 9.25 -0.36
N ILE A 19 -5.60 8.09 -0.58
CA ILE A 19 -4.25 7.84 -0.11
C ILE A 19 -3.24 8.77 -0.79
N ALA A 20 -3.41 9.00 -2.08
CA ALA A 20 -2.55 9.94 -2.81
C ALA A 20 -2.61 11.35 -2.20
N SER A 21 -3.81 11.80 -1.83
CA SER A 21 -3.96 13.11 -1.21
C SER A 21 -3.26 13.18 0.15
N TYR A 22 -3.26 12.10 0.90
CA TYR A 22 -2.56 12.03 2.17
C TYR A 22 -1.04 12.08 1.99
N ILE A 23 -0.53 11.39 0.96
CA ILE A 23 0.89 11.43 0.65
C ILE A 23 1.32 12.85 0.29
N GLU A 24 0.52 13.55 -0.51
CA GLU A 24 0.79 14.93 -0.89
C GLU A 24 0.86 15.88 0.31
N LYS A 25 0.08 15.61 1.33
CA LYS A 25 0.07 16.42 2.56
C LYS A 25 1.22 16.13 3.50
N THR A 26 1.98 15.07 3.23
CA THR A 26 3.01 14.60 4.14
C THR A 26 4.39 14.92 3.58
N PRO A 27 5.12 15.88 4.18
CA PRO A 27 6.39 16.38 3.62
C PRO A 27 7.49 15.34 3.45
N PHE A 28 7.47 14.27 4.26
CA PHE A 28 8.51 13.23 4.20
C PHE A 28 8.15 12.07 3.28
N MET A 29 7.10 12.22 2.47
CA MET A 29 6.64 11.19 1.53
C MET A 29 6.47 11.75 0.13
N GLU A 30 6.71 10.91 -0.88
CA GLU A 30 6.40 11.24 -2.26
C GLU A 30 5.72 10.05 -2.94
N LEU A 31 4.82 10.33 -3.86
CA LEU A 31 4.10 9.30 -4.60
C LEU A 31 4.91 8.89 -5.83
N ALA A 32 5.37 7.64 -5.86
CA ALA A 32 6.10 7.10 -6.99
C ALA A 32 5.16 6.48 -8.04
N GLY A 33 3.99 6.00 -7.62
CA GLY A 33 3.01 5.44 -8.54
C GLY A 33 1.72 5.05 -7.85
N SER A 34 0.64 5.03 -8.63
CA SER A 34 -0.69 4.64 -8.17
C SER A 34 -1.30 3.74 -9.24
N PHE A 35 -1.64 2.53 -8.88
CA PHE A 35 -2.02 1.48 -9.82
C PHE A 35 -3.34 0.83 -9.46
N GLY A 36 -4.10 0.47 -10.48
CA GLY A 36 -5.39 -0.22 -10.31
C GLY A 36 -5.28 -1.73 -10.22
N SER A 37 -4.09 -2.28 -10.43
CA SER A 37 -3.86 -3.72 -10.32
C SER A 37 -2.44 -4.01 -9.90
N ALA A 38 -2.24 -5.19 -9.32
CA ALA A 38 -0.91 -5.64 -8.93
C ALA A 38 0.02 -5.80 -10.15
N GLN A 39 -0.53 -6.27 -11.27
CA GLN A 39 0.26 -6.46 -12.49
C GLN A 39 0.87 -5.17 -12.99
N GLU A 40 0.12 -4.07 -12.93
CA GLU A 40 0.63 -2.76 -13.33
C GLU A 40 1.74 -2.27 -12.40
N ALA A 41 1.66 -2.65 -11.14
CA ALA A 41 2.59 -2.18 -10.12
C ALA A 41 3.91 -2.96 -10.06
N VAL A 42 3.90 -4.22 -10.48
CA VAL A 42 5.05 -5.13 -10.29
C VAL A 42 6.35 -4.53 -10.81
N LYS A 43 6.34 -3.99 -12.01
CA LYS A 43 7.54 -3.43 -12.60
C LYS A 43 8.10 -2.28 -11.78
N THR A 44 7.24 -1.35 -11.39
CA THR A 44 7.65 -0.19 -10.59
C THR A 44 8.18 -0.61 -9.23
N VAL A 45 7.52 -1.56 -8.59
CA VAL A 45 7.93 -2.03 -7.27
C VAL A 45 9.31 -2.70 -7.31
N ILE A 46 9.57 -3.47 -8.36
CA ILE A 46 10.83 -4.20 -8.49
C ILE A 46 11.97 -3.29 -8.98
N GLU A 47 11.71 -2.46 -9.98
CA GLU A 47 12.74 -1.66 -10.62
C GLU A 47 13.07 -0.35 -9.92
N GLU A 48 12.09 0.25 -9.26
CA GLU A 48 12.29 1.50 -8.54
C GLU A 48 12.38 1.23 -7.04
N SER A 49 13.12 2.07 -6.34
CA SER A 49 13.29 1.91 -4.90
C SER A 49 12.04 2.41 -4.16
N ILE A 50 11.07 1.53 -3.98
CA ILE A 50 9.85 1.84 -3.27
C ILE A 50 10.03 1.49 -1.80
N ASP A 51 9.74 2.45 -0.92
CA ASP A 51 9.90 2.27 0.53
C ASP A 51 8.64 1.75 1.20
N VAL A 52 7.47 2.18 0.74
CA VAL A 52 6.18 1.81 1.33
C VAL A 52 5.16 1.54 0.23
N ILE A 53 4.42 0.44 0.35
CA ILE A 53 3.29 0.13 -0.53
C ILE A 53 2.02 0.10 0.30
N PHE A 54 1.02 0.87 -0.14
CA PHE A 54 -0.34 0.78 0.38
C PHE A 54 -1.11 -0.16 -0.54
N LEU A 55 -1.40 -1.35 -0.06
CA LEU A 55 -1.86 -2.47 -0.89
C LEU A 55 -3.24 -2.94 -0.47
N ASP A 56 -4.20 -2.89 -1.40
CA ASP A 56 -5.53 -3.46 -1.17
C ASP A 56 -5.38 -4.99 -1.10
N ILE A 57 -5.88 -5.55 -0.04
CA ILE A 57 -5.70 -6.97 0.24
C ILE A 57 -6.51 -7.86 -0.70
N ASN A 58 -7.60 -7.35 -1.24
CA ASN A 58 -8.55 -8.15 -2.02
C ASN A 58 -8.80 -7.53 -3.39
N MET A 59 -8.01 -7.94 -4.38
CA MET A 59 -8.14 -7.49 -5.75
C MET A 59 -8.52 -8.65 -6.67
N PRO A 60 -9.26 -8.38 -7.77
CA PRO A 60 -9.84 -9.45 -8.59
C PRO A 60 -8.88 -10.45 -9.20
N GLN A 61 -7.73 -10.02 -9.68
CA GLN A 61 -6.84 -10.87 -10.46
C GLN A 61 -5.70 -11.47 -9.66
N LEU A 62 -5.19 -10.70 -8.71
CA LEU A 62 -4.08 -11.13 -7.85
C LEU A 62 -4.37 -10.56 -6.48
N ASN A 63 -4.59 -11.41 -5.49
CA ASN A 63 -4.90 -10.90 -4.17
C ASN A 63 -3.65 -10.30 -3.52
N GLY A 64 -3.89 -9.36 -2.60
CA GLY A 64 -2.80 -8.61 -1.96
C GLY A 64 -1.82 -9.50 -1.22
N MET A 65 -2.27 -10.62 -0.68
CA MET A 65 -1.39 -11.54 0.05
C MET A 65 -0.37 -12.20 -0.87
N GLU A 66 -0.79 -12.58 -2.07
CA GLU A 66 0.12 -13.17 -3.05
C GLU A 66 1.14 -12.13 -3.54
N PHE A 67 0.67 -10.92 -3.80
CA PHE A 67 1.54 -9.83 -4.23
C PHE A 67 2.60 -9.52 -3.17
N ALA A 68 2.21 -9.54 -1.89
CA ALA A 68 3.12 -9.25 -0.79
C ALA A 68 4.32 -10.20 -0.76
N ARG A 69 4.16 -11.42 -1.25
CA ARG A 69 5.23 -12.42 -1.24
C ARG A 69 6.30 -12.15 -2.29
N ILE A 70 5.99 -11.38 -3.33
CA ILE A 70 6.94 -11.05 -4.39
C ILE A 70 7.58 -9.68 -4.20
N VAL A 71 7.14 -8.92 -3.22
CA VAL A 71 7.69 -7.60 -2.92
C VAL A 71 9.05 -7.74 -2.24
N PRO A 72 10.05 -6.91 -2.61
CA PRO A 72 11.36 -6.97 -1.94
C PRO A 72 11.24 -6.77 -0.44
N PRO A 73 12.05 -7.45 0.38
CA PRO A 73 11.96 -7.33 1.84
C PRO A 73 12.30 -5.94 2.38
N THR A 74 12.94 -5.10 1.57
CA THR A 74 13.23 -3.73 1.96
C THR A 74 12.03 -2.79 1.85
N CYS A 75 10.96 -3.26 1.20
CA CYS A 75 9.74 -2.49 1.02
C CYS A 75 8.74 -2.83 2.13
N ARG A 76 8.24 -1.79 2.82
CA ARG A 76 7.22 -1.96 3.85
C ARG A 76 5.86 -2.06 3.20
N ILE A 77 5.02 -2.94 3.71
CA ILE A 77 3.67 -3.13 3.19
C ILE A 77 2.65 -2.71 4.23
N VAL A 78 1.73 -1.84 3.82
CA VAL A 78 0.59 -1.44 4.63
C VAL A 78 -0.64 -1.91 3.88
N PHE A 79 -1.35 -2.89 4.42
CA PHE A 79 -2.56 -3.39 3.79
C PHE A 79 -3.74 -2.46 4.05
N THR A 80 -4.56 -2.26 3.01
CA THR A 80 -5.84 -1.59 3.16
C THR A 80 -6.94 -2.59 2.90
N THR A 81 -8.02 -2.53 3.67
CA THR A 81 -9.12 -3.47 3.53
C THR A 81 -10.41 -2.92 4.14
N ALA A 82 -11.54 -3.37 3.61
CA ALA A 82 -12.85 -3.12 4.22
C ALA A 82 -13.25 -4.23 5.21
N TYR A 83 -12.44 -5.27 5.35
CA TYR A 83 -12.79 -6.47 6.12
C TYR A 83 -11.74 -6.82 7.16
N ASP A 84 -12.14 -6.79 8.45
CA ASP A 84 -11.24 -7.12 9.57
C ASP A 84 -10.63 -8.52 9.48
N LYS A 85 -11.34 -9.46 8.86
CA LYS A 85 -10.87 -10.85 8.81
C LYS A 85 -9.51 -11.03 8.15
N TYR A 86 -9.07 -10.04 7.38
CA TYR A 86 -7.78 -10.11 6.70
C TYR A 86 -6.60 -9.67 7.58
N ALA A 87 -6.87 -9.08 8.72
CA ALA A 87 -5.81 -8.59 9.60
C ALA A 87 -4.84 -9.70 10.01
N ILE A 88 -5.36 -10.85 10.39
CA ILE A 88 -4.54 -11.98 10.84
C ILE A 88 -3.64 -12.49 9.70
N GLU A 89 -4.19 -12.61 8.52
CA GLU A 89 -3.43 -13.08 7.35
C GLU A 89 -2.32 -12.13 6.97
N GLY A 90 -2.55 -10.82 7.10
CA GLY A 90 -1.53 -9.82 6.81
C GLY A 90 -0.29 -9.97 7.68
N PHE A 91 -0.47 -10.26 8.96
CA PHE A 91 0.66 -10.50 9.85
C PHE A 91 1.48 -11.71 9.43
N LYS A 92 0.84 -12.72 8.86
CA LYS A 92 1.54 -13.93 8.40
C LYS A 92 2.47 -13.69 7.24
N VAL A 93 2.22 -12.66 6.44
CA VAL A 93 3.09 -12.31 5.31
C VAL A 93 4.01 -11.13 5.63
N GLY A 94 4.08 -10.74 6.89
CA GLY A 94 5.01 -9.69 7.31
C GLY A 94 4.56 -8.28 7.02
N ALA A 95 3.26 -8.06 6.88
CA ALA A 95 2.73 -6.73 6.71
C ALA A 95 3.03 -5.87 7.92
N LEU A 96 3.42 -4.62 7.69
CA LEU A 96 3.73 -3.69 8.75
C LEU A 96 2.50 -3.26 9.51
N ASP A 97 1.40 -3.03 8.80
CA ASP A 97 0.19 -2.50 9.40
C ASP A 97 -1.02 -2.75 8.52
N PHE A 98 -2.19 -2.52 9.09
CA PHE A 98 -3.47 -2.59 8.40
C PHE A 98 -4.22 -1.29 8.57
N LEU A 99 -4.88 -0.86 7.51
CA LEU A 99 -5.76 0.30 7.55
C LEU A 99 -7.13 -0.13 7.05
N LEU A 100 -8.15 0.07 7.88
CA LEU A 100 -9.52 -0.21 7.49
C LEU A 100 -10.08 0.94 6.67
N LYS A 101 -10.71 0.62 5.57
CA LYS A 101 -11.37 1.63 4.72
C LYS A 101 -12.68 2.10 5.36
N PRO A 102 -13.01 3.38 5.30
CA PRO A 102 -12.21 4.48 4.76
C PRO A 102 -11.09 4.87 5.72
N VAL A 103 -9.90 5.08 5.18
CA VAL A 103 -8.71 5.41 5.97
C VAL A 103 -8.73 6.89 6.34
N SER A 104 -8.54 7.20 7.64
CA SER A 104 -8.38 8.58 8.07
C SER A 104 -6.92 9.00 7.93
N TYR A 105 -6.68 10.32 7.88
CA TYR A 105 -5.32 10.83 7.81
C TYR A 105 -4.51 10.45 9.04
N GLU A 106 -5.14 10.46 10.22
CA GLU A 106 -4.46 10.06 11.45
C GLU A 106 -4.00 8.62 11.42
N GLU A 107 -4.84 7.71 10.92
CA GLU A 107 -4.47 6.31 10.77
C GLU A 107 -3.37 6.13 9.75
N PHE A 108 -3.45 6.88 8.64
CA PHE A 108 -2.43 6.87 7.60
C PHE A 108 -1.06 7.28 8.17
N ILE A 109 -1.02 8.38 8.89
CA ILE A 109 0.23 8.87 9.48
C ILE A 109 0.78 7.88 10.50
N GLY A 110 -0.09 7.24 11.28
CA GLY A 110 0.31 6.25 12.26
C GLY A 110 0.99 5.02 11.65
N SER A 111 0.66 4.69 10.39
CA SER A 111 1.26 3.55 9.70
C SER A 111 2.57 3.92 9.00
N ALA A 112 2.79 5.18 8.79
CA ALA A 112 4.01 5.64 8.14
C ALA A 112 5.12 5.86 9.16
#